data_a2716e5c1d2cc0ac4649ab9db9b598ab
#
_entry.id   a2716e5c1d2cc0ac4649ab9db9b598ab
#
_cell.length_a   1.000
_cell.length_b   1.000
_cell.length_c   1.000
_cell.angle_alpha   90.00
_cell.angle_beta   90.00
_cell.angle_gamma   90.00
#
_symmetry.space_group_name_H-M   'P 1'
#
loop_
_entity.id
_entity.type
_entity.pdbx_description
1 polymer ?
#
loop_
_entity_poly.entity_id
_entity_poly.type
_entity_poly.pdbx_seq_one_letter_code
_entity_poly.pdbx_strand_id
1 'polypeptide(L)'
;MGALGAALARMAGQRVYFDTNVFIYFLDQGALFDVVAPLLAACVEGRMTGCTGDAAVAETMVMPYRHKNTAKIAQFKAFFGLQGFLTVHAHTAQTFDLAAQLAGTQGMRLMDALHFATAIESSCRFLVTNDAGIKSSDEIEVIYVKALQA
;
A
#
# COMPACT_ATOMS: atom_id res chain seq x y z
N MET A 1 -19.90 8.63 -12.59
CA MET A 1 -18.62 7.99 -12.28
C MET A 1 -18.77 7.22 -10.97
N GLY A 2 -18.35 5.95 -10.94
CA GLY A 2 -18.40 5.16 -9.71
C GLY A 2 -17.35 5.58 -8.68
N ALA A 3 -17.38 4.92 -7.51
CA ALA A 3 -16.46 5.23 -6.41
C ALA A 3 -14.98 5.07 -6.83
N LEU A 4 -14.64 4.03 -7.58
CA LEU A 4 -13.27 3.82 -8.07
C LEU A 4 -12.83 4.95 -9.00
N GLY A 5 -13.66 5.33 -9.97
CA GLY A 5 -13.36 6.43 -10.88
C GLY A 5 -13.18 7.75 -10.14
N ALA A 6 -14.02 8.03 -9.15
CA ALA A 6 -13.91 9.23 -8.32
C ALA A 6 -12.60 9.24 -7.51
N ALA A 7 -12.22 8.10 -6.95
CA ALA A 7 -10.97 7.96 -6.19
C ALA A 7 -9.75 8.17 -7.11
N LEU A 8 -9.75 7.55 -8.29
CA LEU A 8 -8.68 7.74 -9.27
C LEU A 8 -8.52 9.22 -9.66
N ALA A 9 -9.63 9.93 -9.85
CA ALA A 9 -9.60 11.35 -10.18
C ALA A 9 -8.99 12.18 -9.04
N ARG A 10 -9.33 11.87 -7.78
CA ARG A 10 -8.80 12.58 -6.62
C ARG A 10 -7.32 12.29 -6.38
N MET A 11 -6.86 11.07 -6.67
CA MET A 11 -5.46 10.67 -6.49
C MET A 11 -4.56 11.06 -7.66
N ALA A 12 -5.13 11.56 -8.76
CA ALA A 12 -4.35 11.93 -9.95
C ALA A 12 -3.29 12.97 -9.61
N GLY A 13 -2.04 12.70 -10.00
CA GLY A 13 -0.91 13.58 -9.73
C GLY A 13 -0.39 13.52 -8.29
N GLN A 14 -0.96 12.68 -7.44
CA GLN A 14 -0.62 12.58 -6.02
C GLN A 14 0.34 11.43 -5.74
N ARG A 15 1.00 11.49 -4.58
CA ARG A 15 1.79 10.38 -4.04
C ARG A 15 0.85 9.52 -3.19
N VAL A 16 0.79 8.23 -3.50
CA VAL A 16 -0.15 7.29 -2.91
C VAL A 16 0.61 6.11 -2.32
N TYR A 17 0.42 5.87 -1.03
CA TYR A 17 1.01 4.71 -0.35
C TYR A 17 0.05 3.53 -0.45
N PHE A 18 0.58 2.37 -0.82
CA PHE A 18 -0.20 1.13 -0.88
C PHE A 18 0.21 0.19 0.26
N ASP A 19 -0.78 -0.20 1.06
CA ASP A 19 -0.61 -1.19 2.11
C ASP A 19 -0.48 -2.60 1.53
N THR A 20 0.01 -3.52 2.33
CA THR A 20 0.30 -4.92 1.96
C THR A 20 -0.87 -5.61 1.28
N ASN A 21 -2.08 -5.45 1.82
CA ASN A 21 -3.26 -6.16 1.30
C ASN A 21 -3.57 -5.82 -0.16
N VAL A 22 -3.23 -4.62 -0.61
CA VAL A 22 -3.43 -4.22 -2.02
C VAL A 22 -2.61 -5.13 -2.95
N PHE A 23 -1.36 -5.40 -2.61
CA PHE A 23 -0.49 -6.26 -3.41
C PHE A 23 -0.94 -7.71 -3.38
N ILE A 24 -1.40 -8.19 -2.22
CA ILE A 24 -1.94 -9.55 -2.08
C ILE A 24 -3.17 -9.73 -2.99
N TYR A 25 -4.11 -8.78 -2.97
CA TYR A 25 -5.30 -8.86 -3.84
C TYR A 25 -4.92 -8.88 -5.31
N PHE A 26 -3.94 -8.10 -5.70
CA PHE A 26 -3.48 -8.06 -7.09
C PHE A 26 -2.77 -9.34 -7.50
N LEU A 27 -1.80 -9.79 -6.69
CA LEU A 27 -0.94 -10.93 -7.03
C LEU A 27 -1.69 -12.26 -6.97
N ASP A 28 -2.62 -12.40 -6.03
CA ASP A 28 -3.45 -13.61 -5.92
C ASP A 28 -4.67 -13.59 -6.84
N GLN A 29 -4.92 -12.48 -7.51
CA GLN A 29 -6.06 -12.30 -8.43
C GLN A 29 -7.39 -12.70 -7.80
N GLY A 30 -7.57 -12.30 -6.52
CA GLY A 30 -8.76 -12.60 -5.75
C GLY A 30 -9.94 -11.68 -6.04
N ALA A 31 -10.90 -11.65 -5.11
CA ALA A 31 -12.17 -10.95 -5.29
C ALA A 31 -12.03 -9.43 -5.49
N LEU A 32 -10.96 -8.81 -4.98
CA LEU A 32 -10.73 -7.37 -5.10
C LEU A 32 -9.75 -7.01 -6.20
N PHE A 33 -9.35 -7.98 -7.03
CA PHE A 33 -8.42 -7.73 -8.14
C PHE A 33 -8.92 -6.61 -9.07
N ASP A 34 -10.19 -6.63 -9.42
CA ASP A 34 -10.76 -5.64 -10.35
C ASP A 34 -10.78 -4.21 -9.77
N VAL A 35 -10.66 -4.09 -8.45
CA VAL A 35 -10.55 -2.79 -7.78
C VAL A 35 -9.10 -2.31 -7.73
N VAL A 36 -8.18 -3.20 -7.34
CA VAL A 36 -6.78 -2.79 -7.14
C VAL A 36 -5.99 -2.69 -8.44
N ALA A 37 -6.31 -3.50 -9.46
CA ALA A 37 -5.58 -3.48 -10.72
C ALA A 37 -5.60 -2.11 -11.41
N PRO A 38 -6.74 -1.39 -11.50
CA PRO A 38 -6.75 -0.03 -12.07
C PRO A 38 -5.91 0.97 -11.26
N LEU A 39 -5.84 0.82 -9.93
CA LEU A 39 -5.02 1.70 -9.09
C LEU A 39 -3.53 1.52 -9.41
N LEU A 40 -3.08 0.27 -9.49
CA LEU A 40 -1.69 -0.04 -9.80
C LEU A 40 -1.35 0.32 -11.26
N ALA A 41 -2.30 0.11 -12.19
CA ALA A 41 -2.13 0.53 -13.58
C ALA A 41 -1.93 2.05 -13.70
N ALA A 42 -2.64 2.83 -12.90
CA ALA A 42 -2.47 4.28 -12.87
C ALA A 42 -1.05 4.69 -12.48
N CYS A 43 -0.41 3.93 -11.58
CA CYS A 43 1.00 4.16 -11.22
C CYS A 43 1.92 3.84 -12.40
N VAL A 44 1.70 2.71 -13.07
CA VAL A 44 2.49 2.31 -14.25
C VAL A 44 2.38 3.36 -15.36
N GLU A 45 1.20 3.93 -15.55
CA GLU A 45 0.93 4.95 -16.57
C GLU A 45 1.38 6.35 -16.17
N GLY A 46 1.93 6.52 -14.97
CA GLY A 46 2.40 7.81 -14.49
C GLY A 46 1.30 8.78 -14.07
N ARG A 47 0.06 8.31 -13.92
CA ARG A 47 -1.06 9.16 -13.50
C ARG A 47 -1.03 9.48 -12.01
N MET A 48 -0.37 8.65 -11.21
CA MET A 48 -0.07 8.90 -9.80
C MET A 48 1.29 8.29 -9.47
N THR A 49 1.89 8.70 -8.36
CA THR A 49 3.16 8.15 -7.88
C THR A 49 2.88 7.12 -6.80
N GLY A 50 3.14 5.84 -7.09
CA GLY A 50 2.95 4.75 -6.15
C GLY A 50 4.13 4.61 -5.19
N CYS A 51 3.83 4.47 -3.91
CA CYS A 51 4.81 4.27 -2.85
C CYS A 51 4.41 3.08 -1.98
N THR A 52 5.38 2.42 -1.42
CA THR A 52 5.18 1.41 -0.37
C THR A 52 6.46 1.31 0.47
N GLY A 53 6.53 0.36 1.37
CA GLY A 53 7.70 0.16 2.21
C GLY A 53 8.20 -1.28 2.20
N ASP A 54 9.43 -1.49 2.65
CA ASP A 54 10.03 -2.82 2.75
C ASP A 54 9.16 -3.77 3.59
N ALA A 55 8.46 -3.25 4.60
CA ALA A 55 7.56 -4.07 5.42
C ALA A 55 6.42 -4.67 4.59
N ALA A 56 5.86 -3.89 3.65
CA ALA A 56 4.80 -4.39 2.77
C ALA A 56 5.31 -5.50 1.85
N VAL A 57 6.52 -5.34 1.32
CA VAL A 57 7.16 -6.38 0.52
C VAL A 57 7.36 -7.64 1.35
N ALA A 58 7.90 -7.50 2.56
CA ALA A 58 8.13 -8.63 3.47
C ALA A 58 6.82 -9.35 3.80
N GLU A 59 5.79 -8.61 4.18
CA GLU A 59 4.48 -9.20 4.51
C GLU A 59 3.86 -9.94 3.33
N THR A 60 4.01 -9.39 2.12
CA THR A 60 3.50 -10.03 0.90
C THR A 60 4.22 -11.34 0.62
N MET A 61 5.50 -11.45 0.97
CA MET A 61 6.31 -12.63 0.71
C MET A 61 6.11 -13.77 1.72
N VAL A 62 5.46 -13.51 2.86
CA VAL A 62 5.34 -14.51 3.94
C VAL A 62 4.65 -15.78 3.46
N MET A 63 3.50 -15.68 2.81
CA MET A 63 2.73 -16.87 2.40
C MET A 63 3.43 -17.67 1.30
N PRO A 64 3.98 -17.07 0.24
CA PRO A 64 4.78 -17.82 -0.73
C PRO A 64 5.93 -18.61 -0.10
N TYR A 65 6.65 -18.01 0.85
CA TYR A 65 7.72 -18.71 1.57
C TYR A 65 7.17 -19.82 2.47
N ARG A 66 6.08 -19.57 3.19
CA ARG A 66 5.46 -20.56 4.06
C ARG A 66 5.04 -21.80 3.27
N HIS A 67 4.47 -21.61 2.09
CA HIS A 67 4.03 -22.69 1.23
C HIS A 67 5.14 -23.26 0.35
N LYS A 68 6.36 -22.74 0.45
CA LYS A 68 7.51 -23.16 -0.37
C LYS A 68 7.18 -23.13 -1.87
N ASN A 69 6.38 -22.16 -2.28
CA ASN A 69 5.95 -22.02 -3.67
C ASN A 69 7.00 -21.20 -4.44
N THR A 70 7.96 -21.91 -5.04
CA THR A 70 9.10 -21.27 -5.71
C THR A 70 8.67 -20.40 -6.89
N ALA A 71 7.63 -20.79 -7.63
CA ALA A 71 7.11 -20.02 -8.74
C ALA A 71 6.54 -18.68 -8.28
N LYS A 72 5.72 -18.69 -7.20
CA LYS A 72 5.16 -17.45 -6.64
C LYS A 72 6.23 -16.57 -6.02
N ILE A 73 7.22 -17.15 -5.35
CA ILE A 73 8.35 -16.39 -4.79
C ILE A 73 9.03 -15.59 -5.91
N ALA A 74 9.36 -16.25 -7.01
CA ALA A 74 10.00 -15.60 -8.15
C ALA A 74 9.10 -14.52 -8.79
N GLN A 75 7.82 -14.84 -8.96
CA GLN A 75 6.83 -13.92 -9.54
C GLN A 75 6.66 -12.65 -8.69
N PHE A 76 6.51 -12.81 -7.38
CA PHE A 76 6.29 -11.67 -6.47
C PHE A 76 7.54 -10.80 -6.38
N LYS A 77 8.73 -11.41 -6.32
CA LYS A 77 9.99 -10.65 -6.35
C LYS A 77 10.14 -9.85 -7.65
N ALA A 78 9.82 -10.46 -8.79
CA ALA A 78 9.86 -9.78 -10.08
C ALA A 78 8.89 -8.59 -10.13
N PHE A 79 7.70 -8.74 -9.56
CA PHE A 79 6.70 -7.68 -9.47
C PHE A 79 7.27 -6.46 -8.73
N PHE A 80 7.83 -6.66 -7.53
CA PHE A 80 8.38 -5.55 -6.73
C PHE A 80 9.67 -4.98 -7.33
N GLY A 81 10.33 -5.72 -8.20
CA GLY A 81 11.54 -5.29 -8.90
C GLY A 81 11.30 -4.48 -10.17
N LEU A 82 10.04 -4.31 -10.60
CA LEU A 82 9.74 -3.53 -11.81
C LEU A 82 10.13 -2.06 -11.63
N GLN A 83 10.79 -1.52 -12.65
CA GLN A 83 11.23 -0.12 -12.65
C GLN A 83 10.10 0.82 -12.99
N GLY A 84 10.12 2.02 -12.36
CA GLY A 84 9.19 3.10 -12.69
C GLY A 84 7.74 2.87 -12.27
N PHE A 85 7.50 1.87 -11.43
CA PHE A 85 6.16 1.47 -11.01
C PHE A 85 5.88 1.89 -9.57
N LEU A 86 6.73 1.46 -8.63
CA LEU A 86 6.60 1.79 -7.22
C LEU A 86 7.92 2.30 -6.68
N THR A 87 7.85 3.25 -5.74
CA THR A 87 8.98 3.57 -4.89
C THR A 87 8.83 2.76 -3.60
N VAL A 88 9.78 1.86 -3.34
CA VAL A 88 9.80 1.05 -2.12
C VAL A 88 10.74 1.73 -1.12
N HIS A 89 10.20 2.20 0.00
CA HIS A 89 10.95 2.94 1.00
C HIS A 89 11.52 2.01 2.06
N ALA A 90 12.77 2.22 2.44
CA ALA A 90 13.37 1.58 3.60
C ALA A 90 12.81 2.20 4.88
N HIS A 91 12.76 1.40 5.95
CA HIS A 91 12.35 1.89 7.27
C HIS A 91 13.61 2.19 8.09
N THR A 92 13.82 3.46 8.39
CA THR A 92 14.95 3.92 9.19
C THR A 92 14.59 3.90 10.68
N ALA A 93 15.59 4.16 11.55
CA ALA A 93 15.32 4.33 12.98
C ALA A 93 14.30 5.45 13.23
N GLN A 94 14.32 6.52 12.43
CA GLN A 94 13.36 7.61 12.51
C GLN A 94 11.94 7.15 12.16
N THR A 95 11.81 6.32 11.14
CA THR A 95 10.50 5.74 10.76
C THR A 95 9.93 4.91 11.90
N PHE A 96 10.77 4.07 12.51
CA PHE A 96 10.35 3.24 13.64
C PHE A 96 9.96 4.09 14.87
N ASP A 97 10.69 5.17 15.13
CA ASP A 97 10.34 6.06 16.24
C ASP A 97 8.98 6.73 16.00
N LEU A 98 8.72 7.22 14.80
CA LEU A 98 7.41 7.78 14.44
C LEU A 98 6.31 6.73 14.57
N ALA A 99 6.56 5.51 14.12
CA ALA A 99 5.61 4.40 14.27
C ALA A 99 5.31 4.12 15.76
N ALA A 100 6.34 4.13 16.61
CA ALA A 100 6.17 3.95 18.04
C ALA A 100 5.32 5.05 18.67
N GLN A 101 5.51 6.30 18.25
CA GLN A 101 4.70 7.44 18.70
C GLN A 101 3.23 7.25 18.31
N LEU A 102 2.97 6.90 17.06
CA LEU A 102 1.61 6.66 16.55
C LEU A 102 0.94 5.49 17.27
N ALA A 103 1.66 4.40 17.49
CA ALA A 103 1.13 3.24 18.20
C ALA A 103 0.82 3.61 19.67
N GLY A 104 1.71 4.33 20.33
CA GLY A 104 1.55 4.70 21.73
C GLY A 104 0.49 5.77 21.98
N THR A 105 0.38 6.75 21.08
CA THR A 105 -0.54 7.89 21.30
C THR A 105 -1.91 7.69 20.66
N GLN A 106 -2.02 6.89 19.62
CA GLN A 106 -3.29 6.70 18.88
C GLN A 106 -3.82 5.28 18.94
N GLY A 107 -3.14 4.37 19.65
CA GLY A 107 -3.61 3.01 19.82
C GLY A 107 -3.52 2.15 18.56
N MET A 108 -2.72 2.54 17.57
CA MET A 108 -2.51 1.75 16.37
C MET A 108 -1.67 0.51 16.67
N ARG A 109 -1.92 -0.59 15.97
CA ARG A 109 -0.98 -1.71 15.97
C ARG A 109 0.33 -1.25 15.35
N LEU A 110 1.46 -1.75 15.87
CA LEU A 110 2.78 -1.26 15.46
C LEU A 110 3.03 -1.39 13.95
N MET A 111 2.63 -2.51 13.35
CA MET A 111 2.82 -2.70 11.91
C MET A 111 1.98 -1.71 11.08
N ASP A 112 0.73 -1.44 11.50
CA ASP A 112 -0.12 -0.44 10.86
C ASP A 112 0.49 0.95 11.01
N ALA A 113 1.00 1.25 12.20
CA ALA A 113 1.69 2.50 12.47
C ALA A 113 2.96 2.66 11.63
N LEU A 114 3.68 1.57 11.37
CA LEU A 114 4.86 1.59 10.51
C LEU A 114 4.52 1.96 9.07
N HIS A 115 3.45 1.39 8.53
CA HIS A 115 2.97 1.75 7.19
C HIS A 115 2.56 3.22 7.14
N PHE A 116 1.83 3.67 8.15
CA PHE A 116 1.36 5.05 8.23
C PHE A 116 2.54 6.03 8.34
N ALA A 117 3.51 5.72 9.21
CA ALA A 117 4.71 6.53 9.38
C ALA A 117 5.51 6.65 8.07
N THR A 118 5.64 5.54 7.34
CA THR A 118 6.32 5.52 6.04
C THR A 118 5.59 6.39 5.02
N ALA A 119 4.26 6.33 5.01
CA ALA A 119 3.44 7.18 4.15
C ALA A 119 3.65 8.66 4.45
N ILE A 120 3.70 9.04 5.73
CA ILE A 120 3.98 10.42 6.16
C ILE A 120 5.37 10.85 5.68
N GLU A 121 6.39 10.05 5.97
CA GLU A 121 7.79 10.40 5.64
C GLU A 121 8.05 10.45 4.13
N SER A 122 7.33 9.68 3.36
CA SER A 122 7.42 9.71 1.90
C SER A 122 6.51 10.76 1.25
N SER A 123 5.90 11.62 2.06
CA SER A 123 5.04 12.72 1.60
C SER A 123 3.83 12.25 0.79
N CYS A 124 3.28 11.11 1.13
CA CYS A 124 2.08 10.60 0.49
C CYS A 124 0.86 11.36 1.00
N ARG A 125 -0.04 11.73 0.10
CA ARG A 125 -1.31 12.37 0.44
C ARG A 125 -2.39 11.35 0.73
N PHE A 126 -2.29 10.17 0.13
CA PHE A 126 -3.26 9.09 0.25
C PHE A 126 -2.59 7.79 0.70
N LEU A 127 -3.33 6.97 1.44
CA LEU A 127 -2.94 5.63 1.81
C LEU A 127 -4.09 4.68 1.46
N VAL A 128 -3.82 3.71 0.60
CA VAL A 128 -4.82 2.72 0.16
C VAL A 128 -4.64 1.45 0.97
N THR A 129 -5.69 1.04 1.66
CA THR A 129 -5.68 -0.13 2.54
C THR A 129 -7.07 -0.76 2.59
N ASN A 130 -7.17 -1.93 3.20
CA ASN A 130 -8.45 -2.50 3.59
C ASN A 130 -8.52 -2.76 5.10
N ASP A 131 -7.55 -2.23 5.85
CA ASP A 131 -7.50 -2.37 7.30
C ASP A 131 -8.24 -1.20 7.95
N ALA A 132 -9.38 -1.50 8.60
CA ALA A 132 -10.19 -0.51 9.28
C ALA A 132 -9.50 0.12 10.50
N GLY A 133 -8.40 -0.48 10.99
CA GLY A 133 -7.59 0.08 12.07
C GLY A 133 -6.74 1.26 11.63
N ILE A 134 -6.55 1.47 10.33
CA ILE A 134 -5.82 2.60 9.76
C ILE A 134 -6.85 3.67 9.38
N LYS A 135 -6.73 4.87 9.97
CA LYS A 135 -7.71 5.95 9.80
C LYS A 135 -7.05 7.21 9.28
N SER A 136 -7.82 8.01 8.55
CA SER A 136 -7.36 9.29 8.01
C SER A 136 -6.88 10.23 9.11
N SER A 137 -5.91 11.08 8.75
CA SER A 137 -5.41 12.18 9.58
C SER A 137 -5.45 13.46 8.73
N ASP A 138 -4.98 14.57 9.34
CA ASP A 138 -4.86 15.83 8.59
C ASP A 138 -3.84 15.74 7.44
N GLU A 139 -2.86 14.85 7.55
CA GLU A 139 -1.79 14.71 6.57
C GLU A 139 -2.13 13.71 5.47
N ILE A 140 -2.86 12.64 5.80
CA ILE A 140 -3.11 11.51 4.90
C ILE A 140 -4.59 11.17 4.90
N GLU A 141 -5.14 11.08 3.70
CA GLU A 141 -6.48 10.53 3.51
C GLU A 141 -6.37 9.03 3.24
N VAL A 142 -7.09 8.23 4.01
CA VAL A 142 -7.14 6.77 3.85
C VAL A 142 -8.27 6.41 2.89
N ILE A 143 -7.95 5.60 1.89
CA ILE A 143 -8.90 5.06 0.92
C ILE A 143 -9.03 3.56 1.20
N TYR A 144 -10.23 3.10 1.52
CA TYR A 144 -10.49 1.69 1.78
C TYR A 144 -10.90 0.98 0.49
N VAL A 145 -10.20 -0.11 0.17
CA VAL A 145 -10.42 -0.85 -1.08
C VAL A 145 -11.88 -1.30 -1.22
N LYS A 146 -12.47 -1.80 -0.13
CA LYS A 146 -13.88 -2.24 -0.17
C LYS A 146 -14.85 -1.13 -0.51
N ALA A 147 -14.55 0.10 -0.15
CA ALA A 147 -15.40 1.25 -0.46
C ALA A 147 -15.39 1.59 -1.96
N LEU A 148 -14.44 1.04 -2.72
CA LEU A 148 -14.31 1.29 -4.16
C LEU A 148 -15.05 0.24 -5.02
N GLN A 149 -15.56 -0.81 -4.40
CA GLN A 149 -16.36 -1.81 -5.12
C GLN A 149 -17.67 -1.18 -5.63
N ALA A 150 -18.06 -1.62 -6.80
CA ALA A 150 -19.33 -1.21 -7.39
C ALA A 150 -20.52 -1.84 -6.65
#